data_fb1c67ebdc1dbd07e39e7b2e233a0bf9
#
_entry.id   fb1c67ebdc1dbd07e39e7b2e233a0bf9
#
_cell.length_a   1.000
_cell.length_b   1.000
_cell.length_c   1.000
_cell.angle_alpha   90.00
_cell.angle_beta   90.00
_cell.angle_gamma   90.00
#
_symmetry.space_group_name_H-M   'P 1'
#
loop_
_entity.id
_entity.type
_entity.pdbx_description
1 polymer ?
#
loop_
_entity_poly.entity_id
_entity_poly.type
_entity_poly.pdbx_seq_one_letter_code
_entity_poly.pdbx_strand_id
1 'polypeptide(L)'
;MRLEIASILAAGLLLAPSCNQTGYLTDTLGVEVTAEENREYSYTDKKSGFWYGMTHQEEQKEWYSGWNIAKKRILADYTINLDGNALDRRESECTVYPDRLVRKWNNAVETFRLIDNLPIIHIELETDAQITSISIDQTLIEDSYMDKEHIFFIPKEAPDMRVMLGSDGSKGFVLTYGTEEECKSLHAEFMENGEQLEKERKDRINSLITEYNPTSSNLPELDKALGWITITMDELITEQQGNGIYAGLPWFNEYWGRDMFISFPGACLVTGQFDVAKKILKDFIQLQDTDPASVTYGRIPNRANLEGILYNTTDGTPRLVIQALEVAKYTGDTEFLHEIYPAIKMSIDASIKNYTDEKGYLTHADADTWMDVKRNGIPGSPRGNRANDIQALWYAQLMAGSEITAMMDDTSSAEEWSGLAVHMASNFERDFCNKEESYIHDHLNTDGTADVQFRPNQLYCFDLVGDDEFK
;
A
#
# COMPACT_ATOMS: atom_id res chain seq x y z
N MET A 1 6.27 37.46 6.71
CA MET A 1 7.26 37.31 7.81
C MET A 1 8.11 36.09 7.45
N ARG A 2 9.31 36.29 6.91
CA ARG A 2 10.20 35.19 6.52
C ARG A 2 10.68 34.53 7.80
N LEU A 3 10.32 33.29 8.03
CA LEU A 3 11.01 32.43 8.99
C LEU A 3 12.18 31.76 8.25
N GLU A 4 13.36 32.23 8.56
CA GLU A 4 14.62 31.57 8.24
C GLU A 4 14.69 30.27 9.03
N ILE A 5 14.50 29.13 8.37
CA ILE A 5 14.97 27.84 8.86
C ILE A 5 16.35 27.62 8.27
N ALA A 6 17.31 28.32 8.84
CA ALA A 6 18.72 28.05 8.63
C ALA A 6 19.27 27.36 9.87
N SER A 7 19.88 26.19 9.66
CA SER A 7 20.94 25.62 10.50
C SER A 7 20.51 24.95 11.81
N ILE A 8 20.00 23.70 11.75
CA ILE A 8 20.33 22.70 12.76
C ILE A 8 20.77 21.41 12.02
N LEU A 9 21.93 21.49 11.41
CA LEU A 9 22.69 20.34 10.92
C LEU A 9 24.12 20.56 11.39
N ALA A 10 24.39 20.36 12.66
CA ALA A 10 25.73 20.07 13.18
C ALA A 10 25.62 19.62 14.65
N ALA A 11 26.27 18.51 14.90
CA ALA A 11 26.66 17.98 16.20
C ALA A 11 25.63 17.12 16.95
N GLY A 12 25.75 15.84 16.73
CA GLY A 12 25.17 14.79 17.53
C GLY A 12 25.61 13.40 17.10
N LEU A 13 26.89 13.20 16.75
CA LEU A 13 27.50 11.87 16.87
C LEU A 13 27.60 11.56 18.38
N LEU A 14 26.48 11.32 19.01
CA LEU A 14 26.43 10.57 20.24
C LEU A 14 26.66 9.12 19.84
N LEU A 15 27.86 8.62 20.13
CA LEU A 15 28.17 7.21 20.21
C LEU A 15 27.09 6.57 21.07
N ALA A 16 26.08 5.97 20.40
CA ALA A 16 25.21 5.04 21.08
C ALA A 16 26.10 3.96 21.71
N PRO A 17 25.93 3.59 22.97
CA PRO A 17 26.65 2.49 23.53
C PRO A 17 26.32 1.28 22.64
N SER A 18 27.36 0.63 22.09
CA SER A 18 27.22 -0.65 21.42
C SER A 18 26.74 -1.66 22.44
N CYS A 19 25.42 -1.76 22.58
CA CYS A 19 24.81 -2.88 23.23
C CYS A 19 25.03 -4.04 22.25
N ASN A 20 25.90 -4.97 22.60
CA ASN A 20 25.99 -6.26 21.94
C ASN A 20 24.70 -7.05 22.24
N GLN A 21 23.58 -6.61 21.68
CA GLN A 21 22.39 -7.45 21.54
C GLN A 21 22.59 -8.29 20.28
N THR A 22 22.94 -9.56 20.48
CA THR A 22 23.06 -10.58 19.43
C THR A 22 21.71 -11.01 18.88
N GLY A 23 20.63 -10.25 19.08
CA GLY A 23 19.28 -10.55 18.65
C GLY A 23 18.70 -9.47 17.70
N TYR A 24 17.77 -9.86 16.86
CA TYR A 24 17.00 -8.96 16.03
C TYR A 24 16.03 -8.12 16.86
N LEU A 25 15.90 -6.83 16.56
CA LEU A 25 14.93 -5.97 17.24
C LEU A 25 13.48 -6.44 16.96
N THR A 26 13.22 -7.01 15.79
CA THR A 26 11.93 -7.62 15.41
C THR A 26 11.50 -8.72 16.41
N ASP A 27 12.40 -9.44 17.04
CA ASP A 27 12.06 -10.45 18.04
C ASP A 27 11.50 -9.85 19.35
N THR A 28 11.73 -8.56 19.59
CA THR A 28 11.18 -7.83 20.74
C THR A 28 9.79 -7.26 20.47
N LEU A 29 9.36 -7.26 19.22
CA LEU A 29 8.08 -6.70 18.79
C LEU A 29 6.90 -7.68 18.87
N GLY A 30 7.10 -8.89 19.35
CA GLY A 30 6.04 -9.89 19.51
C GLY A 30 4.80 -9.31 20.21
N VAL A 31 3.61 -9.61 19.66
CA VAL A 31 2.31 -9.29 20.24
C VAL A 31 1.65 -10.58 20.65
N GLU A 32 1.56 -10.79 21.96
CA GLU A 32 0.84 -11.93 22.52
C GLU A 32 -0.65 -11.72 22.37
N VAL A 33 -1.36 -12.73 21.92
CA VAL A 33 -2.80 -12.72 21.71
C VAL A 33 -3.40 -13.93 22.42
N THR A 34 -4.40 -13.70 23.26
CA THR A 34 -5.14 -14.77 23.93
C THR A 34 -6.24 -15.34 23.03
N ALA A 35 -6.69 -16.57 23.31
CA ALA A 35 -7.78 -17.19 22.58
C ALA A 35 -9.11 -16.40 22.70
N GLU A 36 -9.30 -15.67 23.81
CA GLU A 36 -10.47 -14.83 24.04
C GLU A 36 -10.43 -13.55 23.17
N GLU A 37 -9.24 -13.00 22.94
CA GLU A 37 -9.07 -11.82 22.09
C GLU A 37 -9.18 -12.17 20.61
N ASN A 38 -8.59 -13.27 20.19
CA ASN A 38 -8.65 -13.85 18.85
C ASN A 38 -8.54 -12.78 17.75
N ARG A 39 -7.33 -12.35 17.41
CA ARG A 39 -7.07 -11.24 16.48
C ARG A 39 -6.82 -11.71 15.06
N GLU A 40 -7.09 -10.83 14.12
CA GLU A 40 -6.71 -10.96 12.71
C GLU A 40 -5.20 -10.76 12.54
N TYR A 41 -4.60 -11.49 11.61
CA TYR A 41 -3.23 -11.26 11.14
C TYR A 41 -3.13 -11.46 9.64
N SER A 42 -2.17 -10.79 9.03
CA SER A 42 -1.86 -10.93 7.61
C SER A 42 -0.37 -10.73 7.37
N TYR A 43 0.19 -11.51 6.44
CA TYR A 43 1.54 -11.34 5.91
C TYR A 43 1.48 -11.33 4.39
N THR A 44 2.31 -10.49 3.74
CA THR A 44 2.48 -10.49 2.29
C THR A 44 3.78 -11.17 1.88
N ASP A 45 3.82 -11.71 0.66
CA ASP A 45 5.05 -12.21 0.03
C ASP A 45 5.81 -11.11 -0.73
N LYS A 46 5.43 -9.85 -0.56
CA LYS A 46 5.96 -8.67 -1.28
C LYS A 46 5.68 -8.66 -2.79
N LYS A 47 5.00 -9.66 -3.32
CA LYS A 47 4.52 -9.75 -4.70
C LYS A 47 3.00 -9.64 -4.71
N SER A 48 2.30 -10.60 -5.25
CA SER A 48 0.83 -10.60 -5.34
C SER A 48 0.15 -11.54 -4.36
N GLY A 49 0.91 -12.14 -3.46
CA GLY A 49 0.44 -13.11 -2.48
C GLY A 49 0.35 -12.54 -1.07
N PHE A 50 -0.69 -12.96 -0.36
CA PHE A 50 -0.81 -12.72 1.07
C PHE A 50 -1.57 -13.86 1.76
N TRP A 51 -1.28 -14.06 3.03
CA TRP A 51 -2.07 -14.87 3.92
C TRP A 51 -2.88 -13.97 4.85
N TYR A 52 -4.16 -14.29 5.04
CA TYR A 52 -5.02 -13.69 6.05
C TYR A 52 -5.65 -14.78 6.91
N GLY A 53 -5.67 -14.59 8.22
CA GLY A 53 -6.30 -15.52 9.14
C GLY A 53 -6.51 -14.95 10.53
N MET A 54 -7.11 -15.77 11.40
CA MET A 54 -7.26 -15.48 12.83
C MET A 54 -6.15 -16.17 13.61
N THR A 55 -5.69 -15.53 14.70
CA THR A 55 -4.63 -16.10 15.55
C THR A 55 -5.00 -17.46 16.12
N HIS A 56 -6.27 -17.66 16.47
CA HIS A 56 -6.76 -18.90 17.09
C HIS A 56 -7.79 -19.59 16.21
N GLN A 57 -8.98 -19.06 16.07
CA GLN A 57 -10.05 -19.71 15.32
C GLN A 57 -10.88 -18.72 14.53
N GLU A 58 -11.15 -19.02 13.27
CA GLU A 58 -12.22 -18.39 12.50
C GLU A 58 -13.55 -19.06 12.79
N GLU A 59 -14.51 -18.28 13.35
CA GLU A 59 -15.89 -18.73 13.49
C GLU A 59 -16.62 -18.73 12.14
N GLN A 60 -16.31 -17.74 11.31
CA GLN A 60 -16.84 -17.62 9.95
C GLN A 60 -15.70 -17.25 9.00
N LYS A 61 -15.43 -18.10 7.99
CA LYS A 61 -14.42 -17.82 6.98
C LYS A 61 -14.95 -16.79 5.99
N GLU A 62 -14.26 -15.64 5.96
CA GLU A 62 -14.54 -14.59 5.00
C GLU A 62 -14.04 -14.98 3.60
N TRP A 63 -14.51 -14.25 2.58
CA TRP A 63 -14.14 -14.53 1.19
C TRP A 63 -12.65 -14.35 0.87
N TYR A 64 -11.90 -13.72 1.77
CA TYR A 64 -10.45 -13.47 1.67
C TYR A 64 -9.60 -14.29 2.65
N SER A 65 -10.22 -15.11 3.51
CA SER A 65 -9.48 -15.94 4.50
C SER A 65 -8.61 -16.98 3.81
N GLY A 66 -7.39 -17.16 4.31
CA GLY A 66 -6.42 -18.12 3.80
C GLY A 66 -5.36 -17.50 2.89
N TRP A 67 -4.83 -18.28 1.96
CA TRP A 67 -3.80 -17.87 1.03
C TRP A 67 -4.40 -17.34 -0.26
N ASN A 68 -4.06 -16.11 -0.58
CA ASN A 68 -4.51 -15.41 -1.78
C ASN A 68 -3.29 -15.05 -2.63
N ILE A 69 -3.37 -15.26 -3.95
CA ILE A 69 -2.34 -14.86 -4.92
C ILE A 69 -3.02 -14.30 -6.16
N ALA A 70 -2.54 -13.16 -6.63
CA ALA A 70 -3.05 -12.50 -7.84
C ALA A 70 -4.59 -12.38 -7.84
N LYS A 71 -5.17 -11.97 -6.71
CA LYS A 71 -6.62 -11.82 -6.48
C LYS A 71 -7.42 -13.12 -6.50
N LYS A 72 -6.77 -14.26 -6.50
CA LYS A 72 -7.40 -15.59 -6.41
C LYS A 72 -7.17 -16.18 -5.03
N ARG A 73 -8.21 -16.71 -4.44
CA ARG A 73 -8.12 -17.43 -3.17
C ARG A 73 -7.79 -18.89 -3.44
N ILE A 74 -6.56 -19.30 -3.14
CA ILE A 74 -6.01 -20.60 -3.57
C ILE A 74 -6.07 -21.69 -2.49
N LEU A 75 -6.05 -21.29 -1.21
CA LEU A 75 -6.10 -22.20 -0.06
C LEU A 75 -6.83 -21.54 1.09
N ALA A 76 -7.78 -22.26 1.70
CA ALA A 76 -8.55 -21.70 2.81
C ALA A 76 -7.84 -21.83 4.17
N ASP A 77 -7.31 -23.01 4.48
CA ASP A 77 -6.66 -23.30 5.76
C ASP A 77 -5.99 -24.68 5.74
N TYR A 78 -5.25 -25.00 6.81
CA TYR A 78 -4.65 -26.31 7.07
C TYR A 78 -4.88 -26.74 8.52
N THR A 79 -4.74 -28.03 8.77
CA THR A 79 -4.84 -28.64 10.11
C THR A 79 -3.70 -29.64 10.31
N ILE A 80 -3.05 -29.57 11.46
CA ILE A 80 -2.01 -30.49 11.88
C ILE A 80 -2.60 -31.48 12.88
N ASN A 81 -2.42 -32.77 12.65
CA ASN A 81 -2.84 -33.82 13.56
C ASN A 81 -1.62 -34.50 14.19
N LEU A 82 -1.56 -34.48 15.52
CA LEU A 82 -0.54 -35.15 16.32
C LEU A 82 -1.18 -36.29 17.11
N ASP A 83 -0.54 -37.47 17.09
CA ASP A 83 -1.03 -38.66 17.78
C ASP A 83 -2.51 -38.98 17.51
N GLY A 84 -2.97 -38.68 16.27
CA GLY A 84 -4.35 -38.91 15.83
C GLY A 84 -5.35 -37.78 16.20
N ASN A 85 -4.92 -36.74 16.87
CA ASN A 85 -5.79 -35.60 17.27
C ASN A 85 -5.37 -34.33 16.57
N ALA A 86 -6.34 -33.53 16.11
CA ALA A 86 -6.10 -32.21 15.56
C ALA A 86 -5.57 -31.26 16.65
N LEU A 87 -4.55 -30.48 16.33
CA LEU A 87 -4.13 -29.35 17.16
C LEU A 87 -5.23 -28.29 17.16
N ASP A 88 -5.88 -28.10 18.29
CA ASP A 88 -6.86 -27.03 18.46
C ASP A 88 -6.14 -25.72 18.73
N ARG A 89 -6.22 -24.79 17.76
CA ARG A 89 -5.58 -23.47 17.88
C ARG A 89 -6.12 -22.64 19.05
N ARG A 90 -7.33 -22.92 19.56
CA ARG A 90 -7.90 -22.25 20.74
C ARG A 90 -7.16 -22.60 22.03
N GLU A 91 -6.44 -23.70 22.06
CA GLU A 91 -5.66 -24.16 23.21
C GLU A 91 -4.21 -23.69 23.15
N SER A 92 -3.81 -22.94 22.11
CA SER A 92 -2.44 -22.42 21.97
C SER A 92 -2.26 -21.07 22.65
N GLU A 93 -1.04 -20.81 23.11
CA GLU A 93 -0.51 -19.46 23.27
C GLU A 93 -0.09 -18.95 21.89
N CYS A 94 -0.49 -17.75 21.50
CA CYS A 94 -0.19 -17.21 20.18
C CYS A 94 0.57 -15.89 20.28
N THR A 95 1.67 -15.78 19.53
CA THR A 95 2.42 -14.54 19.39
C THR A 95 2.59 -14.17 17.93
N VAL A 96 2.19 -12.96 17.58
CA VAL A 96 2.37 -12.38 16.26
C VAL A 96 3.66 -11.58 16.24
N TYR A 97 4.64 -11.99 15.44
CA TYR A 97 5.87 -11.24 15.17
C TYR A 97 5.78 -10.58 13.79
N PRO A 98 6.63 -9.60 13.50
CA PRO A 98 6.64 -8.95 12.18
C PRO A 98 6.88 -9.89 11.00
N ASP A 99 7.63 -10.95 11.20
CA ASP A 99 8.09 -11.88 10.16
C ASP A 99 7.39 -13.26 10.21
N ARG A 100 6.71 -13.58 11.31
CA ARG A 100 6.14 -14.91 11.56
C ARG A 100 5.01 -14.88 12.58
N LEU A 101 4.20 -15.93 12.57
CA LEU A 101 3.25 -16.27 13.64
C LEU A 101 3.76 -17.50 14.40
N VAL A 102 3.73 -17.45 15.73
CA VAL A 102 4.11 -18.59 16.57
C VAL A 102 2.91 -19.02 17.42
N ARG A 103 2.55 -20.30 17.34
CA ARG A 103 1.56 -20.92 18.22
C ARG A 103 2.22 -22.01 19.05
N LYS A 104 1.97 -22.00 20.35
CA LYS A 104 2.60 -22.91 21.30
C LYS A 104 1.54 -23.67 22.09
N TRP A 105 1.61 -24.99 22.03
CA TRP A 105 0.88 -25.92 22.87
C TRP A 105 1.82 -26.57 23.88
N ASN A 106 1.28 -27.37 24.80
CA ASN A 106 2.10 -28.10 25.78
C ASN A 106 3.09 -29.08 25.13
N ASN A 107 2.77 -29.62 23.95
CA ASN A 107 3.52 -30.68 23.28
C ASN A 107 3.98 -30.31 21.85
N ALA A 108 3.75 -29.06 21.41
CA ALA A 108 4.13 -28.62 20.07
C ALA A 108 4.35 -27.11 20.01
N VAL A 109 5.23 -26.68 19.12
CA VAL A 109 5.36 -25.27 18.69
C VAL A 109 5.26 -25.25 17.17
N GLU A 110 4.35 -24.44 16.67
CA GLU A 110 4.16 -24.15 15.24
C GLU A 110 4.72 -22.75 14.95
N THR A 111 5.55 -22.63 13.91
CA THR A 111 5.96 -21.34 13.39
C THR A 111 5.57 -21.23 11.92
N PHE A 112 4.69 -20.29 11.63
CA PHE A 112 4.17 -20.01 10.28
C PHE A 112 4.91 -18.82 9.67
N ARG A 113 5.41 -18.95 8.43
CA ARG A 113 6.12 -17.90 7.68
C ARG A 113 5.68 -17.87 6.21
N LEU A 114 5.62 -16.66 5.64
CA LEU A 114 5.68 -16.45 4.19
C LEU A 114 7.12 -16.10 3.80
N ILE A 115 7.51 -16.49 2.58
CA ILE A 115 8.81 -16.15 2.02
C ILE A 115 8.66 -14.94 1.09
N ASP A 116 9.56 -13.97 1.23
CA ASP A 116 9.55 -12.77 0.37
C ASP A 116 9.83 -13.13 -1.09
N ASN A 117 9.05 -12.53 -1.98
CA ASN A 117 9.16 -12.64 -3.44
C ASN A 117 8.89 -14.04 -4.04
N LEU A 118 8.54 -15.00 -3.22
CA LEU A 118 8.25 -16.37 -3.65
C LEU A 118 6.89 -16.82 -3.11
N PRO A 119 6.08 -17.53 -3.90
CA PRO A 119 4.81 -18.08 -3.43
C PRO A 119 5.04 -19.36 -2.60
N ILE A 120 5.69 -19.16 -1.45
CA ILE A 120 6.06 -20.22 -0.50
C ILE A 120 5.55 -19.87 0.90
N ILE A 121 4.90 -20.84 1.54
CA ILE A 121 4.61 -20.82 2.97
C ILE A 121 5.40 -21.94 3.62
N HIS A 122 6.14 -21.63 4.68
CA HIS A 122 6.80 -22.59 5.53
C HIS A 122 6.09 -22.68 6.88
N ILE A 123 5.79 -23.89 7.30
CA ILE A 123 5.23 -24.20 8.60
C ILE A 123 6.18 -25.16 9.31
N GLU A 124 7.02 -24.59 10.15
CA GLU A 124 7.95 -25.33 11.00
C GLU A 124 7.18 -25.89 12.20
N LEU A 125 7.47 -27.12 12.58
CA LEU A 125 6.84 -27.78 13.72
C LEU A 125 7.89 -28.42 14.63
N GLU A 126 7.95 -27.93 15.86
CA GLU A 126 8.75 -28.54 16.92
C GLU A 126 7.83 -29.37 17.83
N THR A 127 8.06 -30.68 17.89
CA THR A 127 7.26 -31.59 18.74
C THR A 127 7.97 -32.92 18.93
N ASP A 128 7.75 -33.59 20.04
CA ASP A 128 8.14 -34.99 20.27
C ASP A 128 7.04 -35.99 19.85
N ALA A 129 5.82 -35.52 19.64
CA ALA A 129 4.70 -36.32 19.19
C ALA A 129 4.88 -36.81 17.74
N GLN A 130 4.16 -37.86 17.40
CA GLN A 130 4.09 -38.34 16.03
C GLN A 130 3.12 -37.48 15.20
N ILE A 131 3.59 -36.91 14.09
CA ILE A 131 2.71 -36.28 13.10
C ILE A 131 1.93 -37.39 12.41
N THR A 132 0.61 -37.42 12.62
CA THR A 132 -0.25 -38.43 12.03
C THR A 132 -0.69 -38.02 10.62
N SER A 133 -1.01 -36.75 10.43
CA SER A 133 -1.38 -36.18 9.14
C SER A 133 -1.34 -34.65 9.15
N ILE A 134 -1.19 -34.08 7.97
CA ILE A 134 -1.46 -32.69 7.66
C ILE A 134 -2.59 -32.70 6.64
N SER A 135 -3.65 -31.95 6.91
CA SER A 135 -4.78 -31.86 6.02
C SER A 135 -5.05 -30.42 5.62
N ILE A 136 -5.44 -30.24 4.36
CA ILE A 136 -5.81 -28.97 3.77
C ILE A 136 -7.34 -28.86 3.76
N ASP A 137 -7.86 -27.68 4.08
CA ASP A 137 -9.28 -27.40 3.94
C ASP A 137 -9.72 -27.52 2.48
N GLN A 138 -10.67 -28.42 2.22
CA GLN A 138 -11.11 -28.77 0.87
C GLN A 138 -12.10 -27.75 0.26
N THR A 139 -12.49 -26.71 0.99
CA THR A 139 -13.52 -25.75 0.54
C THR A 139 -13.16 -25.10 -0.80
N LEU A 140 -11.89 -24.78 -1.00
CA LEU A 140 -11.37 -24.13 -2.22
C LEU A 140 -10.68 -25.11 -3.18
N ILE A 141 -10.67 -26.40 -2.88
CA ILE A 141 -9.98 -27.42 -3.66
C ILE A 141 -11.00 -28.17 -4.53
N GLU A 142 -10.71 -28.30 -5.82
CA GLU A 142 -11.50 -29.04 -6.78
C GLU A 142 -11.12 -30.53 -6.76
N ASP A 143 -9.83 -30.84 -6.76
CA ASP A 143 -9.28 -32.19 -6.77
C ASP A 143 -7.89 -32.21 -6.14
N SER A 144 -7.38 -33.41 -5.82
CA SER A 144 -6.04 -33.60 -5.30
C SER A 144 -5.45 -34.93 -5.78
N TYR A 145 -4.16 -34.97 -5.97
CA TYR A 145 -3.39 -36.17 -6.30
C TYR A 145 -2.02 -36.14 -5.63
N MET A 146 -1.31 -37.25 -5.66
CA MET A 146 0.03 -37.33 -5.08
C MET A 146 0.99 -38.02 -6.04
N ASP A 147 2.23 -37.61 -5.99
CA ASP A 147 3.37 -38.38 -6.50
C ASP A 147 4.05 -39.15 -5.35
N LYS A 148 5.32 -39.49 -5.48
CA LYS A 148 6.02 -40.24 -4.43
C LYS A 148 6.31 -39.45 -3.16
N GLU A 149 6.43 -38.14 -3.28
CA GLU A 149 7.00 -37.26 -2.25
C GLU A 149 6.09 -36.07 -1.91
N HIS A 150 5.14 -35.71 -2.81
CA HIS A 150 4.35 -34.49 -2.70
C HIS A 150 2.86 -34.75 -2.88
N ILE A 151 2.04 -33.91 -2.26
CA ILE A 151 0.59 -33.85 -2.47
C ILE A 151 0.28 -32.57 -3.21
N PHE A 152 -0.50 -32.69 -4.29
CA PHE A 152 -0.93 -31.56 -5.11
C PHE A 152 -2.43 -31.34 -4.95
N PHE A 153 -2.80 -30.11 -4.79
CA PHE A 153 -4.18 -29.66 -4.70
C PHE A 153 -4.48 -28.72 -5.88
N ILE A 154 -5.63 -28.87 -6.51
CA ILE A 154 -6.09 -28.05 -7.63
C ILE A 154 -7.04 -27.00 -7.06
N PRO A 155 -6.63 -25.70 -7.02
CA PRO A 155 -7.51 -24.65 -6.54
C PRO A 155 -8.65 -24.38 -7.51
N LYS A 156 -9.89 -24.21 -7.01
CA LYS A 156 -11.06 -23.93 -7.85
C LYS A 156 -10.94 -22.64 -8.67
N GLU A 157 -10.34 -21.60 -8.09
CA GLU A 157 -10.13 -20.32 -8.77
C GLU A 157 -8.93 -20.29 -9.72
N ALA A 158 -8.08 -21.35 -9.69
CA ALA A 158 -6.89 -21.46 -10.53
C ALA A 158 -6.66 -22.92 -10.97
N PRO A 159 -7.55 -23.52 -11.79
CA PRO A 159 -7.50 -24.94 -12.11
C PRO A 159 -6.26 -25.37 -12.90
N ASP A 160 -5.59 -24.45 -13.59
CA ASP A 160 -4.34 -24.70 -14.30
C ASP A 160 -3.11 -24.70 -13.39
N MET A 161 -3.26 -24.27 -12.15
CA MET A 161 -2.20 -24.17 -11.15
C MET A 161 -2.34 -25.22 -10.06
N ARG A 162 -1.35 -25.32 -9.19
CA ARG A 162 -1.28 -26.28 -8.07
C ARG A 162 -0.89 -25.55 -6.79
N VAL A 163 -1.45 -25.98 -5.67
CA VAL A 163 -0.82 -25.85 -4.37
C VAL A 163 -0.18 -27.19 -4.06
N MET A 164 1.11 -27.21 -3.81
CA MET A 164 1.84 -28.43 -3.48
C MET A 164 2.24 -28.43 -2.01
N LEU A 165 2.03 -29.53 -1.34
CA LEU A 165 2.50 -29.82 0.01
C LEU A 165 3.69 -30.77 -0.06
N GLY A 166 4.83 -30.34 0.46
CA GLY A 166 6.04 -31.14 0.63
C GLY A 166 6.57 -31.10 2.06
N SER A 167 7.46 -32.01 2.41
CA SER A 167 8.18 -31.99 3.68
C SER A 167 9.24 -30.88 3.68
N ASP A 168 9.54 -30.29 4.86
CA ASP A 168 10.69 -29.40 5.07
C ASP A 168 11.98 -30.16 5.42
N GLY A 169 11.98 -31.48 5.34
CA GLY A 169 13.08 -32.34 5.75
C GLY A 169 13.16 -32.63 7.25
N SER A 170 12.28 -32.02 8.03
CA SER A 170 12.14 -32.24 9.48
C SER A 170 10.73 -32.71 9.84
N LYS A 171 10.07 -32.06 10.79
CA LYS A 171 8.68 -32.32 11.17
C LYS A 171 7.68 -31.32 10.59
N GLY A 172 8.16 -30.27 9.96
CA GLY A 172 7.34 -29.25 9.32
C GLY A 172 7.03 -29.57 7.85
N PHE A 173 6.47 -28.60 7.18
CA PHE A 173 6.07 -28.71 5.79
C PHE A 173 6.10 -27.38 5.04
N VAL A 174 6.21 -27.51 3.72
CA VAL A 174 6.29 -26.37 2.80
C VAL A 174 5.09 -26.44 1.86
N LEU A 175 4.40 -25.33 1.71
CA LEU A 175 3.37 -25.12 0.69
C LEU A 175 3.97 -24.23 -0.41
N THR A 176 3.82 -24.63 -1.66
CA THR A 176 4.23 -23.83 -2.83
C THR A 176 3.07 -23.69 -3.80
N TYR A 177 3.05 -22.62 -4.61
CA TYR A 177 2.02 -22.36 -5.60
C TYR A 177 2.63 -22.04 -6.97
N GLY A 178 2.07 -22.63 -8.01
CA GLY A 178 2.48 -22.48 -9.41
C GLY A 178 1.96 -23.61 -10.28
N THR A 179 2.53 -23.79 -11.46
CA THR A 179 2.42 -25.04 -12.21
C THR A 179 3.07 -26.18 -11.42
N GLU A 180 2.80 -27.43 -11.76
CA GLU A 180 3.41 -28.56 -11.05
C GLU A 180 4.96 -28.50 -11.06
N GLU A 181 5.55 -28.09 -12.19
CA GLU A 181 7.01 -27.95 -12.33
C GLU A 181 7.54 -26.79 -11.47
N GLU A 182 6.87 -25.65 -11.48
CA GLU A 182 7.22 -24.51 -10.64
C GLU A 182 7.11 -24.84 -9.15
N CYS A 183 6.06 -25.52 -8.72
CA CYS A 183 5.93 -25.96 -7.34
C CYS A 183 7.10 -26.84 -6.89
N LYS A 184 7.49 -27.81 -7.71
CA LYS A 184 8.64 -28.69 -7.42
C LYS A 184 9.97 -27.92 -7.39
N SER A 185 10.14 -26.96 -8.29
CA SER A 185 11.33 -26.09 -8.32
C SER A 185 11.41 -25.21 -7.08
N LEU A 186 10.29 -24.57 -6.68
CA LEU A 186 10.21 -23.74 -5.48
C LEU A 186 10.48 -24.55 -4.20
N HIS A 187 9.96 -25.77 -4.14
CA HIS A 187 10.24 -26.65 -3.00
C HIS A 187 11.70 -27.05 -2.94
N ALA A 188 12.33 -27.41 -4.08
CA ALA A 188 13.74 -27.73 -4.13
C ALA A 188 14.62 -26.53 -3.74
N GLU A 189 14.26 -25.32 -4.18
CA GLU A 189 14.92 -24.09 -3.79
C GLU A 189 14.81 -23.84 -2.27
N PHE A 190 13.62 -24.05 -1.70
CA PHE A 190 13.44 -23.92 -0.27
C PHE A 190 14.25 -24.97 0.51
N MET A 191 14.31 -26.22 0.05
CA MET A 191 15.10 -27.28 0.68
C MET A 191 16.60 -26.97 0.67
N GLU A 192 17.08 -26.24 -0.33
CA GLU A 192 18.50 -25.85 -0.44
C GLU A 192 18.79 -24.55 0.35
N ASN A 193 17.89 -23.56 0.29
CA ASN A 193 18.15 -22.18 0.72
C ASN A 193 17.14 -21.66 1.77
N GLY A 194 16.26 -22.49 2.33
CA GLY A 194 15.14 -22.05 3.17
C GLY A 194 15.55 -21.18 4.36
N GLU A 195 16.58 -21.59 5.11
CA GLU A 195 17.12 -20.79 6.25
C GLU A 195 17.62 -19.41 5.80
N GLN A 196 18.22 -19.32 4.61
CA GLN A 196 18.71 -18.07 4.06
C GLN A 196 17.54 -17.17 3.62
N LEU A 197 16.53 -17.72 2.97
CA LEU A 197 15.32 -16.98 2.53
C LEU A 197 14.57 -16.40 3.73
N GLU A 198 14.39 -17.18 4.79
CA GLU A 198 13.78 -16.70 6.03
C GLU A 198 14.60 -15.60 6.70
N LYS A 199 15.92 -15.78 6.71
CA LYS A 199 16.84 -14.80 7.24
C LYS A 199 16.79 -13.49 6.45
N GLU A 200 16.74 -13.53 5.14
CA GLU A 200 16.63 -12.37 4.27
C GLU A 200 15.36 -11.56 4.55
N ARG A 201 14.19 -12.21 4.71
CA ARG A 201 12.96 -11.56 5.15
C ARG A 201 13.14 -10.88 6.50
N LYS A 202 13.71 -11.59 7.46
CA LYS A 202 13.93 -11.07 8.82
C LYS A 202 14.92 -9.90 8.83
N ASP A 203 16.01 -9.99 8.07
CA ASP A 203 16.99 -8.93 7.90
C ASP A 203 16.35 -7.68 7.30
N ARG A 204 15.58 -7.84 6.22
CA ARG A 204 14.86 -6.75 5.55
C ARG A 204 13.92 -6.02 6.51
N ILE A 205 13.08 -6.76 7.22
CA ILE A 205 12.13 -6.16 8.17
C ILE A 205 12.88 -5.47 9.32
N ASN A 206 13.94 -6.08 9.82
CA ASN A 206 14.75 -5.48 10.87
C ASN A 206 15.42 -4.18 10.41
N SER A 207 15.91 -4.12 9.17
CA SER A 207 16.54 -2.91 8.60
C SER A 207 15.56 -1.73 8.53
N LEU A 208 14.27 -1.96 8.32
CA LEU A 208 13.26 -0.89 8.31
C LEU A 208 13.23 -0.09 9.62
N ILE A 209 13.44 -0.75 10.75
CA ILE A 209 13.36 -0.14 12.07
C ILE A 209 14.71 0.17 12.71
N THR A 210 15.81 -0.33 12.13
CA THR A 210 17.17 -0.10 12.67
C THR A 210 18.01 0.84 11.82
N GLU A 211 17.79 0.85 10.50
CA GLU A 211 18.63 1.58 9.54
C GLU A 211 17.85 2.69 8.84
N TYR A 212 16.66 2.36 8.29
CA TYR A 212 15.87 3.31 7.51
C TYR A 212 15.08 4.28 8.39
N ASN A 213 14.43 3.78 9.45
CA ASN A 213 13.63 4.61 10.35
C ASN A 213 13.91 4.25 11.82
N PRO A 214 15.15 4.41 12.31
CA PRO A 214 15.47 4.12 13.69
C PRO A 214 14.77 5.12 14.61
N THR A 215 13.83 4.63 15.41
CA THR A 215 13.11 5.44 16.40
C THR A 215 13.49 4.97 17.78
N SER A 216 13.84 5.90 18.67
CA SER A 216 14.13 5.63 20.06
C SER A 216 13.67 6.79 20.93
N SER A 217 12.91 6.46 21.96
CA SER A 217 12.42 7.42 22.95
C SER A 217 12.62 6.88 24.37
N ASN A 218 12.14 7.61 25.37
CA ASN A 218 12.06 7.13 26.74
C ASN A 218 10.75 6.39 27.05
N LEU A 219 9.95 6.08 26.00
CA LEU A 219 8.66 5.40 26.09
C LEU A 219 8.70 4.10 25.24
N PRO A 220 9.10 2.95 25.82
CA PRO A 220 9.24 1.69 25.05
C PRO A 220 8.00 1.26 24.27
N GLU A 221 6.82 1.49 24.82
CA GLU A 221 5.55 1.16 24.15
C GLU A 221 5.30 2.03 22.91
N LEU A 222 5.73 3.30 22.93
CA LEU A 222 5.69 4.17 21.77
C LEU A 222 6.67 3.69 20.69
N ASP A 223 7.90 3.32 21.09
CA ASP A 223 8.91 2.81 20.16
C ASP A 223 8.42 1.50 19.51
N LYS A 224 7.81 0.60 20.29
CA LYS A 224 7.17 -0.62 19.78
C LYS A 224 6.05 -0.30 18.79
N ALA A 225 5.16 0.64 19.11
CA ALA A 225 4.06 1.03 18.24
C ALA A 225 4.57 1.65 16.93
N LEU A 226 5.58 2.51 16.97
CA LEU A 226 6.19 3.12 15.78
C LEU A 226 6.89 2.07 14.90
N GLY A 227 7.58 1.11 15.52
CA GLY A 227 8.15 -0.03 14.80
C GLY A 227 7.08 -0.82 14.04
N TRP A 228 5.98 -1.16 14.70
CA TRP A 228 4.85 -1.85 14.07
C TRP A 228 4.19 -1.03 12.95
N ILE A 229 4.01 0.28 13.12
CA ILE A 229 3.46 1.15 12.05
C ILE A 229 4.36 1.10 10.82
N THR A 230 5.68 1.25 11.00
CA THR A 230 6.66 1.19 9.90
C THR A 230 6.58 -0.15 9.16
N ILE A 231 6.55 -1.27 9.89
CA ILE A 231 6.49 -2.60 9.32
C ILE A 231 5.14 -2.85 8.62
N THR A 232 4.03 -2.43 9.23
CA THR A 232 2.70 -2.57 8.63
C THR A 232 2.58 -1.80 7.32
N MET A 233 3.16 -0.59 7.25
CA MET A 233 3.20 0.17 6.00
C MET A 233 4.04 -0.54 4.94
N ASP A 234 5.18 -1.14 5.32
CA ASP A 234 5.98 -1.93 4.39
C ASP A 234 5.23 -3.17 3.88
N GLU A 235 4.49 -3.87 4.71
CA GLU A 235 3.69 -5.04 4.28
C GLU A 235 2.68 -4.68 3.16
N LEU A 236 2.20 -3.44 3.09
CA LEU A 236 1.31 -2.97 2.02
C LEU A 236 2.05 -2.61 0.73
N ILE A 237 3.37 -2.42 0.77
CA ILE A 237 4.19 -2.16 -0.41
C ILE A 237 4.50 -3.49 -1.08
N THR A 238 4.02 -3.67 -2.32
CA THR A 238 4.14 -4.93 -3.06
C THR A 238 4.48 -4.67 -4.53
N GLU A 239 4.88 -5.73 -5.23
CA GLU A 239 5.07 -5.72 -6.68
C GLU A 239 4.05 -6.66 -7.33
N GLN A 240 2.89 -6.12 -7.70
CA GLN A 240 1.83 -6.87 -8.37
C GLN A 240 1.78 -6.57 -9.87
N GLN A 241 1.62 -5.30 -10.21
CA GLN A 241 1.62 -4.76 -11.58
C GLN A 241 2.60 -3.59 -11.62
N GLY A 242 3.92 -3.91 -11.48
CA GLY A 242 4.91 -2.96 -11.02
C GLY A 242 4.81 -2.75 -9.50
N ASN A 243 5.62 -1.84 -8.97
CA ASN A 243 5.63 -1.51 -7.55
C ASN A 243 4.45 -0.60 -7.19
N GLY A 244 3.84 -0.83 -6.04
CA GLY A 244 2.73 -0.02 -5.55
C GLY A 244 2.44 -0.27 -4.08
N ILE A 245 1.45 0.45 -3.55
CA ILE A 245 0.98 0.30 -2.18
C ILE A 245 -0.47 -0.17 -2.28
N TYR A 246 -0.81 -1.29 -1.67
CA TYR A 246 -2.20 -1.73 -1.56
C TYR A 246 -3.04 -0.68 -0.83
N ALA A 247 -4.24 -0.45 -1.31
CA ALA A 247 -5.18 0.45 -0.65
C ALA A 247 -5.62 -0.06 0.73
N GLY A 248 -5.59 -1.38 0.94
CA GLY A 248 -5.80 -2.01 2.24
C GLY A 248 -5.95 -3.52 2.16
N LEU A 249 -5.35 -4.23 3.09
CA LEU A 249 -5.57 -5.67 3.26
C LEU A 249 -6.68 -5.94 4.28
N PRO A 250 -7.45 -6.99 4.06
CA PRO A 250 -7.45 -7.89 2.89
C PRO A 250 -8.37 -7.46 1.74
N TRP A 251 -9.24 -6.46 1.93
CA TRP A 251 -10.33 -6.12 0.99
C TRP A 251 -9.89 -5.44 -0.29
N PHE A 252 -8.90 -4.54 -0.21
CA PHE A 252 -8.41 -3.71 -1.30
C PHE A 252 -6.96 -4.08 -1.64
N ASN A 253 -6.73 -5.36 -1.96
CA ASN A 253 -5.43 -5.92 -2.32
C ASN A 253 -5.04 -5.58 -3.77
N GLU A 254 -5.15 -4.32 -4.11
CA GLU A 254 -4.85 -3.74 -5.42
C GLU A 254 -4.42 -2.28 -5.28
N TYR A 255 -3.88 -1.69 -6.34
CA TYR A 255 -3.41 -0.32 -6.32
C TYR A 255 -4.53 0.64 -6.70
N TRP A 256 -4.81 1.57 -5.78
CA TRP A 256 -5.66 2.70 -5.99
C TRP A 256 -4.82 3.96 -5.93
N GLY A 257 -4.73 4.73 -7.03
CA GLY A 257 -3.84 5.88 -7.16
C GLY A 257 -4.08 6.94 -6.08
N ARG A 258 -5.35 7.20 -5.74
CA ARG A 258 -5.70 8.09 -4.62
C ARG A 258 -5.08 7.61 -3.31
N ASP A 259 -5.42 6.39 -2.92
CA ASP A 259 -5.01 5.81 -1.63
C ASP A 259 -3.49 5.68 -1.54
N MET A 260 -2.89 5.22 -2.63
CA MET A 260 -1.44 5.06 -2.74
C MET A 260 -0.72 6.40 -2.57
N PHE A 261 -1.10 7.46 -3.29
CA PHE A 261 -0.41 8.73 -3.20
C PHE A 261 -0.75 9.54 -1.94
N ILE A 262 -1.87 9.25 -1.25
CA ILE A 262 -2.14 9.79 0.09
C ILE A 262 -1.23 9.13 1.13
N SER A 263 -1.08 7.80 1.08
CA SER A 263 -0.24 7.06 2.02
C SER A 263 1.26 7.16 1.73
N PHE A 264 1.64 7.53 0.51
CA PHE A 264 2.99 7.53 -0.01
C PHE A 264 4.04 8.25 0.88
N PRO A 265 3.79 9.48 1.40
CA PRO A 265 4.76 10.13 2.26
C PRO A 265 5.06 9.31 3.53
N GLY A 266 4.01 8.79 4.19
CA GLY A 266 4.16 7.98 5.39
C GLY A 266 4.77 6.61 5.10
N ALA A 267 4.38 5.97 4.02
CA ALA A 267 4.83 4.61 3.67
C ALA A 267 6.29 4.58 3.16
N CYS A 268 6.71 5.61 2.40
CA CYS A 268 7.98 5.57 1.69
C CYS A 268 8.95 6.67 2.13
N LEU A 269 8.49 7.94 2.26
CA LEU A 269 9.41 9.06 2.49
C LEU A 269 9.82 9.16 3.96
N VAL A 270 8.86 9.13 4.89
CA VAL A 270 9.13 9.17 6.33
C VAL A 270 9.88 7.93 6.79
N THR A 271 9.63 6.78 6.17
CA THR A 271 10.30 5.51 6.46
C THR A 271 11.66 5.36 5.78
N GLY A 272 12.11 6.35 4.98
CA GLY A 272 13.41 6.32 4.31
C GLY A 272 13.50 5.37 3.11
N GLN A 273 12.41 4.81 2.63
CA GLN A 273 12.36 3.88 1.50
C GLN A 273 12.37 4.62 0.15
N PHE A 274 13.36 5.49 -0.09
CA PHE A 274 13.40 6.39 -1.24
C PHE A 274 13.50 5.67 -2.59
N ASP A 275 14.23 4.56 -2.66
CA ASP A 275 14.33 3.79 -3.90
C ASP A 275 13.01 3.12 -4.27
N VAL A 276 12.28 2.64 -3.26
CA VAL A 276 10.92 2.11 -3.43
C VAL A 276 9.97 3.22 -3.90
N ALA A 277 10.05 4.41 -3.29
CA ALA A 277 9.27 5.58 -3.69
C ALA A 277 9.46 5.91 -5.18
N LYS A 278 10.71 5.99 -5.64
CA LYS A 278 11.03 6.23 -7.05
C LYS A 278 10.50 5.14 -7.99
N LYS A 279 10.61 3.86 -7.59
CA LYS A 279 10.07 2.74 -8.37
C LYS A 279 8.56 2.83 -8.51
N ILE A 280 7.83 3.09 -7.42
CA ILE A 280 6.37 3.23 -7.44
C ILE A 280 5.95 4.34 -8.42
N LEU A 281 6.57 5.52 -8.35
CA LEU A 281 6.23 6.62 -9.25
C LEU A 281 6.53 6.28 -10.71
N LYS A 282 7.69 5.68 -11.00
CA LYS A 282 8.08 5.27 -12.36
C LYS A 282 7.12 4.21 -12.93
N ASP A 283 6.79 3.19 -12.15
CA ASP A 283 5.91 2.11 -12.59
C ASP A 283 4.48 2.62 -12.83
N PHE A 284 3.99 3.51 -11.97
CA PHE A 284 2.65 4.05 -12.13
C PHE A 284 2.54 5.03 -13.31
N ILE A 285 3.61 5.76 -13.63
CA ILE A 285 3.69 6.61 -14.83
C ILE A 285 3.60 5.80 -16.13
N GLN A 286 4.09 4.54 -16.15
CA GLN A 286 3.93 3.67 -17.32
C GLN A 286 2.47 3.35 -17.64
N LEU A 287 1.57 3.56 -16.67
CA LEU A 287 0.15 3.36 -16.81
C LEU A 287 -0.60 4.65 -17.19
N GLN A 288 0.09 5.76 -17.48
CA GLN A 288 -0.53 7.01 -17.90
C GLN A 288 -1.29 6.84 -19.22
N ASP A 289 -2.47 7.43 -19.33
CA ASP A 289 -3.21 7.47 -20.61
C ASP A 289 -2.52 8.43 -21.60
N THR A 290 -1.87 7.87 -22.58
CA THR A 290 -1.09 8.60 -23.59
C THR A 290 -1.79 8.70 -24.95
N ASP A 291 -3.03 8.20 -25.09
CA ASP A 291 -3.81 8.33 -26.33
C ASP A 291 -4.43 9.73 -26.43
N PRO A 292 -3.99 10.60 -27.37
CA PRO A 292 -4.54 11.96 -27.52
C PRO A 292 -6.02 12.00 -27.88
N ALA A 293 -6.60 10.89 -28.33
CA ALA A 293 -8.03 10.78 -28.65
C ALA A 293 -8.87 10.32 -27.45
N SER A 294 -8.21 9.88 -26.37
CA SER A 294 -8.89 9.43 -25.16
C SER A 294 -9.50 10.60 -24.40
N VAL A 295 -10.67 10.35 -23.81
CA VAL A 295 -11.32 11.30 -22.88
C VAL A 295 -10.58 11.44 -21.55
N THR A 296 -9.60 10.58 -21.29
CA THR A 296 -8.78 10.59 -20.09
C THR A 296 -7.30 10.85 -20.38
N TYR A 297 -7.00 11.36 -21.58
CA TYR A 297 -5.64 11.70 -22.01
C TYR A 297 -4.87 12.50 -20.96
N GLY A 298 -3.68 12.04 -20.64
CA GLY A 298 -2.79 12.63 -19.65
C GLY A 298 -3.05 12.20 -18.19
N ARG A 299 -4.16 11.52 -17.91
CA ARG A 299 -4.46 11.05 -16.55
C ARG A 299 -3.60 9.85 -16.13
N ILE A 300 -3.31 9.78 -14.85
CA ILE A 300 -2.81 8.58 -14.17
C ILE A 300 -4.03 7.78 -13.69
N PRO A 301 -3.99 6.43 -13.69
CA PRO A 301 -5.14 5.65 -13.28
C PRO A 301 -5.47 5.86 -11.81
N ASN A 302 -6.77 5.80 -11.49
CA ASN A 302 -7.21 5.69 -10.11
C ASN A 302 -7.11 4.24 -9.60
N ARG A 303 -7.38 3.26 -10.47
CA ARG A 303 -7.27 1.85 -10.11
C ARG A 303 -6.45 1.11 -11.14
N ALA A 304 -5.42 0.41 -10.67
CA ALA A 304 -4.62 -0.50 -11.47
C ALA A 304 -4.54 -1.86 -10.78
N ASN A 305 -4.93 -2.91 -11.49
CA ASN A 305 -4.83 -4.28 -11.02
C ASN A 305 -4.70 -5.25 -12.20
N LEU A 306 -4.54 -6.54 -11.91
CA LEU A 306 -4.36 -7.59 -12.92
C LEU A 306 -5.58 -7.78 -13.85
N GLU A 307 -6.74 -7.23 -13.50
CA GLU A 307 -7.97 -7.30 -14.29
C GLU A 307 -8.15 -6.12 -15.25
N GLY A 308 -7.47 -5.00 -14.98
CA GLY A 308 -7.54 -3.82 -15.82
C GLY A 308 -7.19 -2.50 -15.14
N ILE A 309 -7.26 -1.42 -15.92
CA ILE A 309 -6.88 -0.08 -15.52
C ILE A 309 -8.10 0.83 -15.66
N LEU A 310 -8.36 1.67 -14.64
CA LEU A 310 -9.47 2.63 -14.62
C LEU A 310 -8.97 4.03 -14.30
N TYR A 311 -9.40 5.01 -15.12
CA TYR A 311 -9.10 6.44 -14.99
C TYR A 311 -10.31 7.23 -14.50
N ASN A 312 -11.10 6.67 -13.61
CA ASN A 312 -12.43 7.13 -13.24
C ASN A 312 -12.45 8.29 -12.23
N THR A 313 -11.30 8.77 -11.74
CA THR A 313 -11.24 9.93 -10.85
C THR A 313 -10.20 10.94 -11.28
N THR A 314 -10.39 12.18 -10.80
CA THR A 314 -9.55 13.32 -11.18
C THR A 314 -8.40 13.57 -10.18
N ASP A 315 -8.47 13.00 -9.00
CA ASP A 315 -7.57 13.30 -7.87
C ASP A 315 -6.23 12.55 -7.87
N GLY A 316 -6.13 11.39 -8.55
CA GLY A 316 -4.89 10.61 -8.59
C GLY A 316 -3.74 11.33 -9.33
N THR A 317 -4.05 11.95 -10.46
CA THR A 317 -3.05 12.64 -11.31
C THR A 317 -2.37 13.82 -10.61
N PRO A 318 -3.09 14.76 -9.97
CA PRO A 318 -2.48 15.81 -9.15
C PRO A 318 -1.57 15.28 -8.05
N ARG A 319 -2.02 14.23 -7.35
CA ARG A 319 -1.26 13.64 -6.25
C ARG A 319 0.07 13.06 -6.70
N LEU A 320 0.14 12.40 -7.85
CA LEU A 320 1.40 11.87 -8.38
C LEU A 320 2.44 12.99 -8.58
N VAL A 321 2.05 14.12 -9.18
CA VAL A 321 2.96 15.26 -9.42
C VAL A 321 3.47 15.85 -8.10
N ILE A 322 2.57 15.99 -7.12
CA ILE A 322 2.94 16.45 -5.77
C ILE A 322 3.97 15.50 -5.15
N GLN A 323 3.73 14.18 -5.22
CA GLN A 323 4.66 13.21 -4.64
C GLN A 323 6.01 13.15 -5.38
N ALA A 324 6.03 13.40 -6.69
CA ALA A 324 7.28 13.50 -7.45
C ALA A 324 8.18 14.64 -6.92
N LEU A 325 7.59 15.80 -6.64
CA LEU A 325 8.31 16.91 -6.02
C LEU A 325 8.79 16.56 -4.61
N GLU A 326 7.93 15.92 -3.80
CA GLU A 326 8.32 15.53 -2.44
C GLU A 326 9.48 14.53 -2.44
N VAL A 327 9.52 13.55 -3.36
CA VAL A 327 10.68 12.65 -3.51
C VAL A 327 11.95 13.47 -3.77
N ALA A 328 11.91 14.45 -4.67
CA ALA A 328 13.07 15.29 -4.96
C ALA A 328 13.48 16.13 -3.74
N LYS A 329 12.53 16.67 -2.97
CA LYS A 329 12.82 17.43 -1.74
C LYS A 329 13.45 16.56 -0.65
N TYR A 330 12.98 15.32 -0.47
CA TYR A 330 13.54 14.40 0.52
C TYR A 330 14.93 13.88 0.13
N THR A 331 15.16 13.65 -1.16
CA THR A 331 16.38 12.97 -1.64
C THR A 331 17.42 13.90 -2.23
N GLY A 332 17.04 15.08 -2.69
CA GLY A 332 17.88 15.96 -3.51
C GLY A 332 18.15 15.42 -4.92
N ASP A 333 17.48 14.34 -5.35
CA ASP A 333 17.69 13.67 -6.63
C ASP A 333 16.88 14.35 -7.75
N THR A 334 17.54 15.27 -8.45
CA THR A 334 16.95 15.94 -9.61
C THR A 334 17.05 15.10 -10.89
N GLU A 335 17.96 14.12 -10.97
CA GLU A 335 18.07 13.23 -12.12
C GLU A 335 16.80 12.35 -12.25
N PHE A 336 16.28 11.88 -11.14
CA PHE A 336 14.99 11.21 -11.10
C PHE A 336 13.86 12.06 -11.71
N LEU A 337 13.82 13.36 -11.42
CA LEU A 337 12.82 14.27 -12.02
C LEU A 337 12.97 14.36 -13.54
N HIS A 338 14.21 14.40 -14.07
CA HIS A 338 14.43 14.40 -15.51
C HIS A 338 13.81 13.20 -16.21
N GLU A 339 13.89 12.01 -15.59
CA GLU A 339 13.33 10.79 -16.17
C GLU A 339 11.78 10.84 -16.28
N ILE A 340 11.12 11.39 -15.27
CA ILE A 340 9.64 11.38 -15.18
C ILE A 340 9.00 12.69 -15.67
N TYR A 341 9.80 13.71 -15.93
CA TYR A 341 9.32 15.04 -16.34
C TYR A 341 8.40 15.02 -17.58
N PRO A 342 8.65 14.24 -18.65
CA PRO A 342 7.74 14.18 -19.79
C PRO A 342 6.30 13.76 -19.42
N ALA A 343 6.15 12.85 -18.47
CA ALA A 343 4.85 12.41 -17.99
C ALA A 343 4.17 13.46 -17.11
N ILE A 344 4.94 14.14 -16.25
CA ILE A 344 4.45 15.26 -15.43
C ILE A 344 3.94 16.36 -16.34
N LYS A 345 4.74 16.76 -17.34
CA LYS A 345 4.36 17.79 -18.32
C LYS A 345 3.10 17.40 -19.07
N MET A 346 3.03 16.18 -19.58
CA MET A 346 1.84 15.66 -20.27
C MET A 346 0.59 15.75 -19.36
N SER A 347 0.70 15.40 -18.10
CA SER A 347 -0.44 15.40 -17.17
C SER A 347 -1.02 16.81 -16.96
N ILE A 348 -0.15 17.82 -16.86
CA ILE A 348 -0.56 19.20 -16.64
C ILE A 348 -1.07 19.82 -17.94
N ASP A 349 -0.32 19.71 -19.03
CA ASP A 349 -0.70 20.29 -20.35
C ASP A 349 -2.02 19.71 -20.84
N ALA A 350 -2.23 18.38 -20.68
CA ALA A 350 -3.49 17.74 -21.01
C ALA A 350 -4.65 18.25 -20.15
N SER A 351 -4.41 18.46 -18.86
CA SER A 351 -5.42 19.00 -17.94
C SER A 351 -5.79 20.44 -18.29
N ILE A 352 -4.80 21.29 -18.61
CA ILE A 352 -5.03 22.67 -19.08
C ILE A 352 -5.89 22.65 -20.34
N LYS A 353 -5.53 21.83 -21.32
CA LYS A 353 -6.17 21.81 -22.63
C LYS A 353 -7.59 21.25 -22.61
N ASN A 354 -7.83 20.16 -21.84
CA ASN A 354 -9.03 19.34 -21.99
C ASN A 354 -10.02 19.47 -20.84
N TYR A 355 -9.56 19.89 -19.65
CA TYR A 355 -10.37 19.81 -18.44
C TYR A 355 -10.42 21.14 -17.67
N THR A 356 -9.72 22.19 -18.09
CA THR A 356 -9.70 23.48 -17.39
C THR A 356 -10.66 24.46 -18.07
N ASP A 357 -11.49 25.16 -17.27
CA ASP A 357 -12.39 26.20 -17.76
C ASP A 357 -11.72 27.59 -17.80
N GLU A 358 -12.49 28.59 -18.25
CA GLU A 358 -11.98 29.98 -18.39
C GLU A 358 -11.60 30.64 -17.07
N LYS A 359 -12.06 30.13 -15.92
CA LYS A 359 -11.68 30.59 -14.58
C LYS A 359 -10.45 29.87 -14.03
N GLY A 360 -9.90 28.92 -14.80
CA GLY A 360 -8.77 28.11 -14.42
C GLY A 360 -9.13 26.89 -13.56
N TYR A 361 -10.41 26.59 -13.35
CA TYR A 361 -10.83 25.45 -12.55
C TYR A 361 -10.70 24.13 -13.31
N LEU A 362 -10.23 23.09 -12.63
CA LEU A 362 -10.25 21.74 -13.14
C LEU A 362 -11.67 21.17 -13.09
N THR A 363 -12.22 20.81 -14.23
CA THR A 363 -13.57 20.25 -14.37
C THR A 363 -13.55 18.73 -14.34
N HIS A 364 -14.63 18.12 -13.83
CA HIS A 364 -14.77 16.68 -13.68
C HIS A 364 -16.25 16.24 -13.75
N ALA A 365 -16.53 14.95 -13.80
CA ALA A 365 -17.87 14.43 -13.63
C ALA A 365 -18.26 14.31 -12.14
N ASP A 366 -19.55 14.25 -11.84
CA ASP A 366 -20.11 14.26 -10.47
C ASP A 366 -19.46 13.28 -9.49
N ALA A 367 -19.07 12.11 -9.96
CA ALA A 367 -18.49 11.06 -9.12
C ALA A 367 -17.00 10.80 -9.44
N ASP A 368 -16.31 11.79 -10.00
CA ASP A 368 -14.86 11.69 -10.30
C ASP A 368 -13.97 12.26 -9.17
N THR A 369 -14.46 12.23 -7.94
CA THR A 369 -13.75 12.65 -6.72
C THR A 369 -13.61 11.47 -5.77
N TRP A 370 -13.06 11.68 -4.57
CA TRP A 370 -13.03 10.64 -3.53
C TRP A 370 -14.42 10.18 -3.08
N MET A 371 -15.48 10.98 -3.36
CA MET A 371 -16.88 10.63 -3.11
C MET A 371 -17.48 9.96 -4.35
N ASP A 372 -16.90 8.86 -4.80
CA ASP A 372 -17.12 8.21 -6.11
C ASP A 372 -18.15 7.08 -6.10
N VAL A 373 -18.80 6.81 -4.98
CA VAL A 373 -19.80 5.75 -4.85
C VAL A 373 -21.02 6.03 -5.75
N LYS A 374 -21.33 5.07 -6.63
CA LYS A 374 -22.54 5.07 -7.46
C LYS A 374 -23.44 3.90 -7.09
N ARG A 375 -24.76 4.14 -7.05
CA ARG A 375 -25.79 3.10 -6.97
C ARG A 375 -26.62 3.12 -8.23
N ASN A 376 -26.63 2.03 -9.00
CA ASN A 376 -27.30 1.94 -10.29
C ASN A 376 -26.89 3.08 -11.26
N GLY A 377 -25.61 3.45 -11.26
CA GLY A 377 -25.07 4.54 -12.07
C GLY A 377 -25.33 5.95 -11.56
N ILE A 378 -26.06 6.10 -10.46
CA ILE A 378 -26.39 7.41 -9.86
C ILE A 378 -25.36 7.69 -8.76
N PRO A 379 -24.66 8.87 -8.77
CA PRO A 379 -23.78 9.28 -7.70
C PRO A 379 -24.50 9.31 -6.35
N GLY A 380 -23.91 8.69 -5.33
CA GLY A 380 -24.45 8.73 -3.96
C GLY A 380 -24.28 10.10 -3.29
N SER A 381 -23.27 10.84 -3.71
CA SER A 381 -22.96 12.19 -3.26
C SER A 381 -22.51 13.03 -4.45
N PRO A 382 -23.44 13.60 -5.24
CA PRO A 382 -23.11 14.46 -6.37
C PRO A 382 -22.20 15.62 -5.96
N ARG A 383 -21.15 15.89 -6.74
CA ARG A 383 -20.17 16.94 -6.50
C ARG A 383 -20.07 17.94 -7.64
N GLY A 384 -21.16 18.09 -8.43
CA GLY A 384 -21.18 18.98 -9.59
C GLY A 384 -20.07 18.68 -10.59
N ASN A 385 -19.36 19.71 -11.05
CA ASN A 385 -18.20 19.52 -11.91
C ASN A 385 -16.96 20.33 -11.49
N ARG A 386 -16.98 20.95 -10.32
CA ARG A 386 -15.87 21.72 -9.74
C ARG A 386 -15.90 21.55 -8.22
N ALA A 387 -15.45 20.41 -7.74
CA ALA A 387 -15.35 20.12 -6.29
C ALA A 387 -14.18 20.92 -5.67
N ASN A 388 -14.35 21.44 -4.47
CA ASN A 388 -13.38 22.30 -3.81
C ASN A 388 -12.04 21.62 -3.55
N ASP A 389 -12.05 20.36 -3.09
CA ASP A 389 -10.85 19.55 -2.87
C ASP A 389 -10.10 19.22 -4.17
N ILE A 390 -10.82 19.06 -5.29
CA ILE A 390 -10.19 18.91 -6.62
C ILE A 390 -9.49 20.22 -7.03
N GLN A 391 -10.09 21.37 -6.73
CA GLN A 391 -9.43 22.66 -7.00
C GLN A 391 -8.16 22.83 -6.15
N ALA A 392 -8.20 22.43 -4.89
CA ALA A 392 -7.03 22.45 -4.02
C ALA A 392 -5.90 21.55 -4.55
N LEU A 393 -6.23 20.34 -4.99
CA LEU A 393 -5.26 19.42 -5.61
C LEU A 393 -4.70 19.95 -6.94
N TRP A 394 -5.55 20.56 -7.76
CA TRP A 394 -5.13 21.18 -9.02
C TRP A 394 -4.17 22.35 -8.80
N TYR A 395 -4.49 23.22 -7.85
CA TYR A 395 -3.58 24.30 -7.43
C TYR A 395 -2.23 23.76 -6.99
N ALA A 396 -2.24 22.75 -6.12
CA ALA A 396 -1.03 22.13 -5.63
C ALA A 396 -0.22 21.43 -6.76
N GLN A 397 -0.90 20.81 -7.73
CA GLN A 397 -0.26 20.23 -8.91
C GLN A 397 0.42 21.28 -9.78
N LEU A 398 -0.26 22.40 -10.05
CA LEU A 398 0.31 23.53 -10.82
C LEU A 398 1.53 24.11 -10.14
N MET A 399 1.47 24.32 -8.83
CA MET A 399 2.59 24.84 -8.05
C MET A 399 3.75 23.86 -7.99
N ALA A 400 3.48 22.58 -7.75
CA ALA A 400 4.51 21.53 -7.75
C ALA A 400 5.14 21.38 -9.16
N GLY A 401 4.32 21.37 -10.20
CA GLY A 401 4.78 21.34 -11.57
C GLY A 401 5.65 22.54 -11.92
N SER A 402 5.26 23.75 -11.52
CA SER A 402 6.07 24.99 -11.72
C SER A 402 7.44 24.90 -11.01
N GLU A 403 7.48 24.34 -9.79
CA GLU A 403 8.74 24.13 -9.07
C GLU A 403 9.63 23.07 -9.78
N ILE A 404 9.04 21.98 -10.24
CA ILE A 404 9.76 20.95 -11.02
C ILE A 404 10.29 21.53 -12.34
N THR A 405 9.48 22.27 -13.10
CA THR A 405 9.90 22.84 -14.39
C THR A 405 11.03 23.85 -14.21
N ALA A 406 11.04 24.59 -13.11
CA ALA A 406 12.15 25.48 -12.78
C ALA A 406 13.46 24.72 -12.56
N MET A 407 13.40 23.50 -11.99
CA MET A 407 14.58 22.60 -11.86
C MET A 407 15.02 22.01 -13.20
N MET A 408 14.11 21.96 -14.19
CA MET A 408 14.35 21.42 -15.55
C MET A 408 14.71 22.49 -16.58
N ASP A 409 14.97 23.72 -16.16
CA ASP A 409 15.22 24.88 -17.04
C ASP A 409 14.08 25.21 -18.04
N ASP A 410 12.84 24.68 -17.79
CA ASP A 410 11.64 25.00 -18.57
C ASP A 410 10.89 26.19 -17.95
N THR A 411 11.49 27.38 -18.08
CA THR A 411 10.93 28.62 -17.51
C THR A 411 9.57 28.99 -18.08
N SER A 412 9.29 28.65 -19.35
CA SER A 412 8.01 28.94 -20.01
C SER A 412 6.86 28.19 -19.33
N SER A 413 7.01 26.88 -19.10
CA SER A 413 6.00 26.09 -18.40
C SER A 413 5.88 26.52 -16.92
N ALA A 414 6.99 26.90 -16.28
CA ALA A 414 6.97 27.39 -14.91
C ALA A 414 6.13 28.67 -14.76
N GLU A 415 6.30 29.65 -15.66
CA GLU A 415 5.54 30.90 -15.66
C GLU A 415 4.05 30.66 -16.01
N GLU A 416 3.77 29.81 -17.01
CA GLU A 416 2.40 29.50 -17.42
C GLU A 416 1.63 28.83 -16.28
N TRP A 417 2.19 27.79 -15.67
CA TRP A 417 1.49 27.02 -14.64
C TRP A 417 1.32 27.79 -13.33
N SER A 418 2.35 28.53 -12.90
CA SER A 418 2.23 29.41 -11.73
C SER A 418 1.25 30.56 -11.98
N GLY A 419 1.23 31.13 -13.18
CA GLY A 419 0.27 32.17 -13.56
C GLY A 419 -1.17 31.66 -13.52
N LEU A 420 -1.41 30.44 -14.03
CA LEU A 420 -2.72 29.78 -13.96
C LEU A 420 -3.14 29.48 -12.51
N ALA A 421 -2.22 29.02 -11.68
CA ALA A 421 -2.48 28.79 -10.26
C ALA A 421 -2.93 30.06 -9.54
N VAL A 422 -2.25 31.19 -9.78
CA VAL A 422 -2.62 32.50 -9.20
C VAL A 422 -3.98 32.96 -9.71
N HIS A 423 -4.24 32.84 -11.03
CA HIS A 423 -5.54 33.19 -11.63
C HIS A 423 -6.70 32.37 -11.00
N MET A 424 -6.50 31.08 -10.91
CA MET A 424 -7.48 30.14 -10.32
C MET A 424 -7.74 30.44 -8.85
N ALA A 425 -6.70 30.67 -8.04
CA ALA A 425 -6.87 30.98 -6.61
C ALA A 425 -7.65 32.27 -6.37
N SER A 426 -7.41 33.31 -7.19
CA SER A 426 -8.16 34.57 -7.11
C SER A 426 -9.66 34.38 -7.45
N ASN A 427 -9.97 33.47 -8.40
CA ASN A 427 -11.36 33.13 -8.72
C ASN A 427 -11.97 32.26 -7.60
N PHE A 428 -11.21 31.32 -7.02
CA PHE A 428 -11.68 30.42 -5.97
C PHE A 428 -12.15 31.21 -4.73
N GLU A 429 -11.38 32.16 -4.26
CA GLU A 429 -11.76 32.96 -3.11
C GLU A 429 -13.09 33.71 -3.34
N ARG A 430 -13.31 34.22 -4.56
CA ARG A 430 -14.55 34.91 -4.90
C ARG A 430 -15.74 33.97 -5.03
N ASP A 431 -15.58 32.80 -5.65
CA ASP A 431 -16.66 31.92 -6.07
C ASP A 431 -17.01 30.85 -5.04
N PHE A 432 -16.04 30.44 -4.20
CA PHE A 432 -16.22 29.38 -3.20
C PHE A 432 -16.34 29.88 -1.76
N CYS A 433 -15.72 31.02 -1.40
CA CYS A 433 -15.76 31.50 -0.03
C CYS A 433 -17.07 32.24 0.27
N ASN A 434 -17.93 31.64 1.07
CA ASN A 434 -19.11 32.30 1.64
C ASN A 434 -18.70 33.10 2.86
N LYS A 435 -18.40 34.41 2.66
CA LYS A 435 -17.92 35.29 3.73
C LYS A 435 -19.01 35.65 4.74
N GLU A 436 -20.30 35.51 4.38
CA GLU A 436 -21.42 35.82 5.29
C GLU A 436 -21.61 34.72 6.33
N GLU A 437 -21.42 33.45 5.94
CA GLU A 437 -21.62 32.27 6.80
C GLU A 437 -20.30 31.61 7.21
N SER A 438 -19.14 32.15 6.77
CA SER A 438 -17.80 31.73 7.13
C SER A 438 -17.50 30.25 6.82
N TYR A 439 -17.78 29.83 5.60
CA TYR A 439 -17.40 28.49 5.11
C TYR A 439 -17.07 28.49 3.61
N ILE A 440 -16.44 27.42 3.12
CA ILE A 440 -16.12 27.21 1.72
C ILE A 440 -17.15 26.25 1.12
N HIS A 441 -17.84 26.67 0.05
CA HIS A 441 -18.78 25.83 -0.69
C HIS A 441 -18.12 24.52 -1.14
N ASP A 442 -18.86 23.42 -1.03
CA ASP A 442 -18.35 22.10 -1.36
C ASP A 442 -17.99 21.94 -2.85
N HIS A 443 -18.84 22.48 -3.72
CA HIS A 443 -18.59 22.46 -5.16
C HIS A 443 -19.40 23.53 -5.89
N LEU A 444 -19.03 23.78 -7.15
CA LEU A 444 -19.87 24.50 -8.10
C LEU A 444 -20.48 23.51 -9.10
N ASN A 445 -21.73 23.73 -9.44
CA ASN A 445 -22.44 23.03 -10.49
C ASN A 445 -22.00 23.50 -11.88
N THR A 446 -22.43 22.77 -12.94
CA THR A 446 -22.11 23.12 -14.34
C THR A 446 -22.58 24.51 -14.74
N ASP A 447 -23.68 24.98 -14.16
CA ASP A 447 -24.22 26.33 -14.39
C ASP A 447 -23.53 27.42 -13.52
N GLY A 448 -22.55 27.03 -12.71
CA GLY A 448 -21.81 27.93 -11.83
C GLY A 448 -22.48 28.21 -10.46
N THR A 449 -23.64 27.61 -10.19
CA THR A 449 -24.26 27.72 -8.86
C THR A 449 -23.49 26.94 -7.81
N ALA A 450 -23.34 27.50 -6.61
CA ALA A 450 -22.67 26.86 -5.51
C ALA A 450 -23.58 25.87 -4.76
N ASP A 451 -23.02 24.74 -4.34
CA ASP A 451 -23.65 23.85 -3.37
C ASP A 451 -23.51 24.43 -1.96
N VAL A 452 -24.63 24.54 -1.27
CA VAL A 452 -24.69 25.15 0.08
C VAL A 452 -24.51 24.14 1.21
N GLN A 453 -24.22 22.88 0.92
CA GLN A 453 -24.01 21.88 1.94
C GLN A 453 -22.67 22.09 2.64
N PHE A 454 -22.72 22.12 3.97
CA PHE A 454 -21.52 22.22 4.80
C PHE A 454 -20.84 20.85 4.89
N ARG A 455 -19.66 20.72 4.28
CA ARG A 455 -18.90 19.46 4.22
C ARG A 455 -17.45 19.66 4.66
N PRO A 456 -16.78 18.61 5.22
CA PRO A 456 -15.41 18.71 5.71
C PRO A 456 -14.37 18.92 4.59
N ASN A 457 -14.73 18.72 3.32
CA ASN A 457 -13.82 18.90 2.18
C ASN A 457 -13.18 20.29 2.13
N GLN A 458 -13.82 21.31 2.68
CA GLN A 458 -13.26 22.67 2.78
C GLN A 458 -11.91 22.71 3.51
N LEU A 459 -11.60 21.75 4.39
CA LEU A 459 -10.32 21.69 5.11
C LEU A 459 -9.10 21.49 4.20
N TYR A 460 -9.31 21.02 2.98
CA TYR A 460 -8.24 20.90 1.96
C TYR A 460 -7.93 22.21 1.25
N CYS A 461 -8.74 23.27 1.44
CA CYS A 461 -8.75 24.44 0.58
C CYS A 461 -8.06 25.69 1.17
N PHE A 462 -7.53 25.61 2.38
CA PHE A 462 -6.98 26.78 3.07
C PHE A 462 -5.81 27.44 2.34
N ASP A 463 -5.01 26.67 1.59
CA ASP A 463 -3.91 27.21 0.79
C ASP A 463 -4.40 28.05 -0.41
N LEU A 464 -5.66 27.88 -0.83
CA LEU A 464 -6.31 28.65 -1.90
C LEU A 464 -6.89 29.98 -1.42
N VAL A 465 -7.01 30.18 -0.12
CA VAL A 465 -7.64 31.38 0.47
C VAL A 465 -6.54 32.34 0.93
N GLY A 466 -6.53 33.54 0.38
CA GLY A 466 -5.58 34.59 0.78
C GLY A 466 -6.00 35.37 2.02
N ASP A 467 -7.27 35.31 2.37
CA ASP A 467 -7.86 36.05 3.51
C ASP A 467 -7.64 35.28 4.83
N ASP A 468 -6.67 35.73 5.62
CA ASP A 468 -6.31 35.07 6.88
C ASP A 468 -7.41 35.21 7.98
N GLU A 469 -8.30 36.22 7.86
CA GLU A 469 -9.44 36.38 8.80
C GLU A 469 -10.56 35.38 8.47
N PHE A 470 -10.63 34.95 7.20
CA PHE A 470 -11.62 33.96 6.78
C PHE A 470 -11.23 32.54 7.18
N LYS A 471 -9.93 32.22 7.19
CA LYS A 471 -9.40 30.90 7.61
C LYS A 471 -9.66 30.64 9.10
#